data_e9a06e1bf4d245d2ccc60e3f68ee6826
#
_entry.id   e9a06e1bf4d245d2ccc60e3f68ee6826
#
_cell.length_a   1.000
_cell.length_b   1.000
_cell.length_c   1.000
_cell.angle_alpha   90.00
_cell.angle_beta   90.00
_cell.angle_gamma   90.00
#
_symmetry.space_group_name_H-M   'P 1'
#
loop_
_entity.id
_entity.type
_entity.pdbx_description
1 polymer ?
#
loop_
_entity_poly.entity_id
_entity_poly.type
_entity_poly.pdbx_seq_one_letter_code
_entity_poly.pdbx_strand_id
1 'polypeptide(L)'
;MDTNSNSPNETGILFVGHGSRLPYNKEVVQAIADKYSETKPDYNIEVGFMELAEPNIPTAFNKLAATGVKRIIVTPVFLAHGLHTKRDIPTILGLEPSPDVEQYVQGHGHHHHGHHHGHHHGHHHHHDEETEKIEFDGEIIYTEPIGADDAIVKIIAERVNPHL
;
A
#
# COMPACT_ATOMS: atom_id res chain seq x y z
N MET A 1 -13.53 17.85 23.30
CA MET A 1 -13.46 17.72 22.99
C MET A 1 -13.04 17.16 22.42
N ASP A 2 -12.86 16.77 22.18
CA ASP A 2 -12.63 16.39 21.68
C ASP A 2 -12.53 15.88 20.78
N THR A 3 -12.75 15.66 20.22
CA THR A 3 -12.70 15.47 19.00
C THR A 3 -11.45 15.03 18.59
N ASN A 4 -10.73 14.44 19.23
CA ASN A 4 -9.48 14.02 18.89
C ASN A 4 -9.52 12.81 18.08
N SER A 5 -9.51 12.86 16.78
CA SER A 5 -9.53 11.65 15.98
C SER A 5 -8.18 10.98 15.92
N ASN A 6 -7.25 11.44 16.71
CA ASN A 6 -5.97 10.76 16.78
C ASN A 6 -5.96 9.68 17.84
N SER A 7 -7.03 9.49 18.56
CA SER A 7 -7.01 8.48 19.60
C SER A 7 -6.98 7.09 19.01
N PRO A 8 -6.49 6.12 19.74
CA PRO A 8 -6.37 4.76 19.23
C PRO A 8 -7.67 4.15 18.72
N ASN A 9 -8.76 4.44 19.37
CA ASN A 9 -10.00 3.84 18.94
C ASN A 9 -10.62 4.60 17.78
N GLU A 10 -10.02 5.69 17.32
CA GLU A 10 -10.54 6.40 16.17
C GLU A 10 -9.58 6.35 14.98
N THR A 11 -8.44 5.75 15.11
CA THR A 11 -7.43 5.73 14.06
C THR A 11 -6.98 4.31 13.75
N GLY A 12 -7.08 3.91 12.51
CA GLY A 12 -6.53 2.64 12.05
C GLY A 12 -5.26 2.89 11.25
N ILE A 13 -4.39 1.93 11.20
CA ILE A 13 -3.13 2.05 10.49
C ILE A 13 -2.99 0.86 9.54
N LEU A 14 -2.77 1.14 8.27
CA LEU A 14 -2.63 0.09 7.28
C LEU A 14 -1.27 0.21 6.61
N PHE A 15 -0.47 -0.85 6.67
CA PHE A 15 0.77 -0.90 5.93
C PHE A 15 0.51 -1.65 4.63
N VAL A 16 1.07 -1.16 3.54
CA VAL A 16 0.88 -1.77 2.24
C VAL A 16 2.20 -2.33 1.74
N GLY A 17 2.22 -3.61 1.43
CA GLY A 17 3.39 -4.24 0.83
C GLY A 17 3.12 -4.56 -0.62
N HIS A 18 4.17 -4.83 -1.37
CA HIS A 18 4.04 -5.14 -2.77
C HIS A 18 3.44 -6.53 -2.97
N GLY A 19 3.87 -7.47 -2.20
CA GLY A 19 3.47 -8.87 -2.39
C GLY A 19 4.40 -9.55 -3.37
N SER A 20 4.39 -10.87 -3.37
CA SER A 20 5.26 -11.64 -4.23
C SER A 20 4.81 -13.08 -4.21
N ARG A 21 5.18 -13.85 -5.22
CA ARG A 21 4.89 -15.26 -5.21
C ARG A 21 5.70 -15.98 -4.17
N LEU A 22 6.88 -15.45 -3.85
CA LEU A 22 7.67 -16.02 -2.76
C LEU A 22 7.24 -15.37 -1.46
N PRO A 23 7.43 -16.03 -0.34
CA PRO A 23 6.88 -15.53 0.92
C PRO A 23 7.66 -14.40 1.56
N TYR A 24 8.85 -14.09 1.05
CA TYR A 24 9.74 -13.20 1.77
C TYR A 24 9.23 -11.77 1.90
N ASN A 25 8.60 -11.24 0.85
CA ASN A 25 8.09 -9.88 0.96
C ASN A 25 7.03 -9.79 2.04
N LYS A 26 6.11 -10.76 2.06
CA LYS A 26 5.05 -10.75 3.05
C LYS A 26 5.63 -10.91 4.45
N GLU A 27 6.60 -11.78 4.60
CA GLU A 27 7.19 -12.01 5.92
C GLU A 27 7.87 -10.75 6.44
N VAL A 28 8.59 -10.03 5.59
CA VAL A 28 9.29 -8.84 6.02
C VAL A 28 8.32 -7.72 6.34
N VAL A 29 7.32 -7.51 5.49
CA VAL A 29 6.36 -6.44 5.74
C VAL A 29 5.56 -6.73 7.01
N GLN A 30 5.17 -8.00 7.20
CA GLN A 30 4.43 -8.36 8.39
C GLN A 30 5.29 -8.20 9.64
N ALA A 31 6.57 -8.56 9.56
CA ALA A 31 7.47 -8.42 10.71
C ALA A 31 7.66 -6.95 11.06
N ILE A 32 7.74 -6.07 10.07
CA ILE A 32 7.84 -4.65 10.32
C ILE A 32 6.58 -4.17 11.03
N ALA A 33 5.42 -4.60 10.56
CA ALA A 33 4.17 -4.21 11.18
C ALA A 33 4.09 -4.71 12.61
N ASP A 34 4.54 -5.92 12.85
CA ASP A 34 4.49 -6.50 14.19
C ASP A 34 5.39 -5.72 15.13
N LYS A 35 6.58 -5.35 14.69
CA LYS A 35 7.48 -4.59 15.53
C LYS A 35 6.93 -3.21 15.81
N TYR A 36 6.31 -2.59 14.80
CA TYR A 36 5.71 -1.30 15.01
C TYR A 36 4.54 -1.40 15.99
N SER A 37 3.77 -2.47 15.90
CA SER A 37 2.64 -2.68 16.78
C SER A 37 3.06 -2.73 18.23
N GLU A 38 4.25 -3.23 18.51
CA GLU A 38 4.71 -3.30 19.87
C GLU A 38 4.90 -1.91 20.45
N THR A 39 5.11 -0.90 19.62
CA THR A 39 5.25 0.46 20.09
C THR A 39 3.91 1.17 20.17
N LYS A 40 2.84 0.57 19.59
CA LYS A 40 1.54 1.18 19.57
C LYS A 40 0.48 0.13 19.90
N PRO A 41 0.53 -0.43 21.10
CA PRO A 41 -0.31 -1.58 21.41
C PRO A 41 -1.81 -1.29 21.39
N ASP A 42 -2.20 -0.02 21.49
CA ASP A 42 -3.61 0.28 21.53
C ASP A 42 -4.19 0.57 20.16
N TYR A 43 -3.40 0.55 19.11
CA TYR A 43 -3.91 0.86 17.79
C TYR A 43 -4.22 -0.39 16.97
N ASN A 44 -5.20 -0.29 16.11
CA ASN A 44 -5.52 -1.38 15.19
C ASN A 44 -4.64 -1.22 13.96
N ILE A 45 -3.80 -2.20 13.69
CA ILE A 45 -2.83 -2.16 12.61
C ILE A 45 -3.01 -3.40 11.74
N GLU A 46 -3.13 -3.21 10.44
CA GLU A 46 -3.28 -4.30 9.48
C GLU A 46 -2.28 -4.13 8.35
N VAL A 47 -2.08 -5.20 7.61
CA VAL A 47 -1.19 -5.20 6.46
C VAL A 47 -1.97 -5.67 5.26
N GLY A 48 -1.85 -5.00 4.14
CA GLY A 48 -2.47 -5.43 2.89
C GLY A 48 -1.45 -5.42 1.78
N PHE A 49 -1.66 -6.23 0.75
CA PHE A 49 -0.69 -6.37 -0.33
C PHE A 49 -1.29 -5.98 -1.67
N MET A 50 -0.44 -5.45 -2.55
CA MET A 50 -0.88 -5.05 -3.86
C MET A 50 -1.30 -6.25 -4.67
N GLU A 51 -0.53 -7.32 -4.61
CA GLU A 51 -0.80 -8.49 -5.43
C GLU A 51 -0.06 -9.70 -4.91
N LEU A 52 -0.46 -10.85 -5.33
CA LEU A 52 0.26 -12.11 -5.10
C LEU A 52 0.42 -12.52 -3.63
N ALA A 53 -0.22 -11.86 -2.72
CA ALA A 53 -0.21 -12.23 -1.31
C ALA A 53 -1.49 -11.74 -0.68
N GLU A 54 -1.86 -12.34 0.43
CA GLU A 54 -3.08 -11.96 1.12
C GLU A 54 -2.79 -11.49 2.50
N PRO A 55 -3.63 -10.60 3.03
CA PRO A 55 -4.83 -10.08 2.38
C PRO A 55 -4.52 -8.97 1.39
N ASN A 56 -5.41 -8.73 0.47
CA ASN A 56 -5.21 -7.61 -0.44
C ASN A 56 -5.55 -6.31 0.27
N ILE A 57 -5.30 -5.18 -0.39
CA ILE A 57 -5.50 -3.88 0.24
C ILE A 57 -6.96 -3.65 0.62
N PRO A 58 -7.95 -3.86 -0.25
CA PRO A 58 -9.32 -3.61 0.16
C PRO A 58 -9.76 -4.45 1.34
N THR A 59 -9.36 -5.71 1.39
CA THR A 59 -9.75 -6.57 2.49
C THR A 59 -9.17 -6.07 3.81
N ALA A 60 -7.89 -5.71 3.82
CA ALA A 60 -7.27 -5.23 5.04
C ALA A 60 -7.83 -3.87 5.44
N PHE A 61 -8.08 -3.01 4.46
CA PHE A 61 -8.63 -1.69 4.73
C PHE A 61 -10.02 -1.82 5.33
N ASN A 62 -10.87 -2.65 4.74
CA ASN A 62 -12.23 -2.79 5.23
C ASN A 62 -12.28 -3.43 6.61
N LYS A 63 -11.29 -4.26 6.93
CA LYS A 63 -11.22 -4.82 8.25
C LYS A 63 -11.00 -3.70 9.27
N LEU A 64 -10.14 -2.72 8.94
CA LEU A 64 -9.95 -1.59 9.83
C LEU A 64 -11.21 -0.72 9.88
N ALA A 65 -11.83 -0.49 8.74
CA ALA A 65 -13.01 0.36 8.70
C ALA A 65 -14.12 -0.22 9.57
N ALA A 66 -14.21 -1.53 9.63
CA ALA A 66 -15.25 -2.19 10.39
C ALA A 66 -15.07 -2.02 11.90
N THR A 67 -13.91 -1.58 12.36
CA THR A 67 -13.71 -1.39 13.79
C THR A 67 -14.31 -0.08 14.28
N GLY A 68 -14.81 0.75 13.37
CA GLY A 68 -15.43 2.01 13.77
C GLY A 68 -14.49 3.19 13.80
N VAL A 69 -13.27 3.03 13.30
CA VAL A 69 -12.32 4.13 13.30
C VAL A 69 -12.81 5.23 12.37
N LYS A 70 -12.40 6.45 12.64
CA LYS A 70 -12.81 7.60 11.87
C LYS A 70 -11.80 8.01 10.85
N ARG A 71 -10.59 7.50 10.95
CA ARG A 71 -9.58 7.76 9.95
C ARG A 71 -8.65 6.57 9.84
N ILE A 72 -8.06 6.40 8.68
CA ILE A 72 -7.11 5.31 8.45
C ILE A 72 -5.89 5.92 7.79
N ILE A 73 -4.72 5.65 8.39
CA ILE A 73 -3.46 6.11 7.84
C ILE A 73 -2.90 4.95 7.04
N VAL A 74 -2.60 5.18 5.77
CA VAL A 74 -2.09 4.14 4.87
C VAL A 74 -0.67 4.50 4.50
N THR A 75 0.27 3.59 4.80
CA THR A 75 1.68 3.83 4.53
C THR A 75 2.24 2.73 3.64
N PRO A 76 2.75 3.09 2.47
CA PRO A 76 3.36 2.08 1.60
C PRO A 76 4.74 1.73 2.09
N VAL A 77 4.97 0.45 2.32
CA VAL A 77 6.27 -0.03 2.78
C VAL A 77 7.08 -0.34 1.53
N PHE A 78 7.43 0.72 0.81
CA PHE A 78 8.17 0.66 -0.43
C PHE A 78 9.32 1.65 -0.26
N LEU A 79 10.43 1.36 -0.86
CA LEU A 79 11.58 2.21 -0.72
C LEU A 79 11.35 3.56 -1.38
N ALA A 80 10.73 3.58 -2.52
CA ALA A 80 10.55 4.80 -3.30
C ALA A 80 9.21 4.82 -3.99
N HIS A 81 8.86 5.96 -4.56
CA HIS A 81 7.66 6.06 -5.36
C HIS A 81 7.82 5.32 -6.68
N GLY A 82 6.72 4.88 -7.21
CA GLY A 82 6.65 4.25 -8.52
C GLY A 82 5.20 4.29 -8.94
N LEU A 83 4.81 3.54 -9.94
CA LEU A 83 3.43 3.54 -10.38
C LEU A 83 2.50 3.02 -9.31
N HIS A 84 2.94 2.06 -8.51
CA HIS A 84 2.08 1.52 -7.47
C HIS A 84 1.75 2.60 -6.43
N THR A 85 2.72 3.38 -6.01
CA THR A 85 2.48 4.34 -4.94
C THR A 85 1.81 5.60 -5.46
N LYS A 86 2.04 5.95 -6.73
CA LYS A 86 1.49 7.19 -7.25
C LYS A 86 0.18 7.00 -8.01
N ARG A 87 -0.11 5.83 -8.46
CA ARG A 87 -1.32 5.58 -9.22
C ARG A 87 -2.18 4.49 -8.63
N ASP A 88 -1.61 3.31 -8.47
CA ASP A 88 -2.42 2.13 -8.17
C ASP A 88 -3.01 2.15 -6.76
N ILE A 89 -2.20 2.44 -5.76
CA ILE A 89 -2.69 2.47 -4.40
C ILE A 89 -3.69 3.62 -4.21
N PRO A 90 -3.39 4.84 -4.69
CA PRO A 90 -4.38 5.91 -4.58
C PRO A 90 -5.70 5.52 -5.24
N THR A 91 -5.65 4.89 -6.41
CA THR A 91 -6.86 4.49 -7.09
C THR A 91 -7.65 3.47 -6.27
N ILE A 92 -6.98 2.49 -5.70
CA ILE A 92 -7.64 1.49 -4.87
C ILE A 92 -8.31 2.16 -3.67
N LEU A 93 -7.67 3.19 -3.13
CA LEU A 93 -8.21 3.89 -1.96
C LEU A 93 -9.26 4.93 -2.32
N GLY A 94 -9.55 5.12 -3.59
CA GLY A 94 -10.50 6.12 -4.01
C GLY A 94 -9.95 7.53 -4.01
N LEU A 95 -8.62 7.66 -4.03
CA LEU A 95 -7.97 8.96 -4.04
C LEU A 95 -7.50 9.27 -5.46
N GLU A 96 -7.21 10.54 -5.71
CA GLU A 96 -6.74 10.91 -7.02
C GLU A 96 -5.31 10.48 -7.23
N PRO A 97 -4.98 9.89 -8.35
CA PRO A 97 -3.58 9.55 -8.62
C PRO A 97 -2.75 10.84 -8.76
N SER A 98 -1.47 10.70 -8.57
CA SER A 98 -0.59 11.84 -8.68
C SER A 98 -0.55 12.31 -10.12
N PRO A 99 -0.66 13.61 -10.39
CA PRO A 99 -0.75 14.09 -11.75
C PRO A 99 0.50 13.83 -12.59
N ASP A 100 1.66 13.77 -11.97
CA ASP A 100 2.89 13.61 -12.72
C ASP A 100 3.01 12.23 -13.35
N VAL A 101 2.19 11.29 -12.92
CA VAL A 101 2.29 9.96 -13.43
C VAL A 101 1.85 9.88 -14.85
N GLU A 102 0.95 10.72 -15.29
CA GLU A 102 0.44 10.62 -16.59
C GLU A 102 1.47 10.78 -17.67
N GLN A 103 2.50 11.53 -17.47
CA GLN A 103 3.51 11.66 -18.43
C GLN A 103 4.18 10.35 -18.73
N TYR A 104 4.47 9.57 -17.72
CA TYR A 104 5.18 8.33 -17.91
C TYR A 104 4.26 7.26 -18.49
N VAL A 105 3.04 7.28 -18.11
CA VAL A 105 2.12 6.27 -18.58
C VAL A 105 1.82 6.49 -20.04
N GLN A 106 1.67 7.74 -20.49
CA GLN A 106 1.39 7.97 -21.83
C GLN A 106 2.55 7.62 -22.72
N GLY A 107 3.73 7.87 -22.29
CA GLY A 107 4.87 7.51 -23.05
C GLY A 107 4.93 6.05 -23.30
N HIS A 108 4.52 5.26 -22.40
CA HIS A 108 4.57 3.89 -22.58
C HIS A 108 3.43 3.47 -23.39
N GLY A 109 2.34 3.98 -23.22
CA GLY A 109 1.21 3.60 -23.92
C GLY A 109 1.43 3.62 -25.37
N HIS A 110 2.24 4.47 -25.88
CA HIS A 110 2.49 4.50 -27.12
C HIS A 110 2.98 3.30 -27.69
N HIS A 111 3.81 2.68 -27.14
CA HIS A 111 4.39 1.60 -27.62
C HIS A 111 3.59 0.47 -27.77
N HIS A 112 2.86 0.15 -26.99
CA HIS A 112 2.27 -1.05 -27.06
C HIS A 112 1.16 -1.11 -27.83
N HIS A 113 0.64 -0.18 -28.08
CA HIS A 113 -0.51 -0.36 -28.62
C HIS A 113 -0.51 -1.24 -29.69
N GLY A 114 0.19 -1.40 -30.22
CA GLY A 114 0.17 -2.20 -31.20
C GLY A 114 -0.32 -3.45 -31.09
N HIS A 115 0.00 -4.18 -30.60
CA HIS A 115 -0.39 -5.40 -30.68
C HIS A 115 -1.30 -5.91 -29.91
N HIS A 116 -1.39 -6.29 -29.55
CA HIS A 116 -2.12 -6.99 -28.80
C HIS A 116 -3.35 -6.96 -28.85
N HIS A 117 -3.71 -6.48 -29.24
CA HIS A 117 -4.85 -6.36 -29.25
C HIS A 117 -5.53 -7.41 -28.91
N GLY A 118 -5.69 -7.59 -28.70
CA GLY A 118 -6.35 -8.38 -28.51
C GLY A 118 -6.72 -9.33 -27.85
N HIS A 119 -6.62 -9.99 -28.00
CA HIS A 119 -7.02 -11.12 -27.55
C HIS A 119 -7.32 -11.20 -26.26
N HIS A 120 -6.88 -10.89 -25.60
CA HIS A 120 -7.07 -11.20 -24.36
C HIS A 120 -8.16 -10.71 -23.80
N HIS A 121 -8.77 -10.08 -24.32
CA HIS A 121 -9.75 -9.59 -23.67
C HIS A 121 -10.53 -10.44 -22.88
N GLY A 122 -10.84 -11.29 -23.14
CA GLY A 122 -11.71 -12.02 -22.42
C GLY A 122 -11.48 -12.22 -21.09
N HIS A 123 -10.43 -12.50 -20.75
CA HIS A 123 -10.27 -12.92 -19.49
C HIS A 123 -10.34 -11.95 -18.51
N HIS A 124 -10.13 -10.82 -18.71
CA HIS A 124 -10.07 -10.01 -17.64
C HIS A 124 -11.27 -9.84 -16.94
N HIS A 125 -12.31 -9.96 -17.44
CA HIS A 125 -13.46 -9.76 -16.72
C HIS A 125 -13.59 -10.40 -15.47
N HIS A 126 -13.20 -11.51 -15.35
CA HIS A 126 -13.44 -12.18 -14.16
C HIS A 126 -12.84 -11.56 -13.04
N HIS A 127 -11.72 -11.04 -13.16
CA HIS A 127 -11.07 -10.58 -12.02
C HIS A 127 -11.74 -9.41 -11.51
N ASP A 128 -12.24 -8.57 -12.28
CA ASP A 128 -12.83 -7.44 -11.76
C ASP A 128 -13.97 -7.72 -10.89
N GLU A 129 -14.68 -8.71 -11.16
CA GLU A 129 -15.81 -8.98 -10.37
C GLU A 129 -15.49 -9.41 -9.02
N GLU A 130 -14.34 -9.94 -8.81
CA GLU A 130 -14.02 -10.42 -7.52
C GLU A 130 -13.32 -9.41 -6.69
N THR A 131 -13.07 -8.21 -7.19
CA THR A 131 -12.33 -7.24 -6.40
C THR A 131 -13.23 -6.59 -5.39
N GLU A 132 -12.84 -6.66 -4.14
CA GLU A 132 -13.58 -6.05 -3.09
C GLU A 132 -13.42 -4.56 -3.17
N LYS A 133 -14.42 -3.78 -2.84
CA LYS A 133 -14.32 -2.36 -2.86
C LYS A 133 -14.17 -1.81 -1.48
N ILE A 134 -13.51 -0.68 -1.38
CA ILE A 134 -13.34 -0.03 -0.11
C ILE A 134 -14.62 0.69 0.23
N GLU A 135 -15.08 0.54 1.47
CA GLU A 135 -16.27 1.19 1.93
C GLU A 135 -15.98 1.96 3.20
N PHE A 136 -15.76 3.23 3.12
CA PHE A 136 -15.35 4.02 4.28
C PHE A 136 -15.71 5.47 4.04
N ASP A 137 -16.36 6.10 5.03
CA ASP A 137 -16.70 7.46 4.94
C ASP A 137 -15.79 8.32 5.72
N GLY A 138 -14.78 7.82 6.36
CA GLY A 138 -13.88 8.60 7.19
C GLY A 138 -12.74 9.20 6.39
N GLU A 139 -11.75 9.67 7.10
CA GLU A 139 -10.60 10.31 6.48
C GLU A 139 -9.52 9.30 6.15
N ILE A 140 -8.94 9.38 4.98
CA ILE A 140 -7.81 8.53 4.60
C ILE A 140 -6.59 9.43 4.50
N ILE A 141 -5.53 9.09 5.23
CA ILE A 141 -4.27 9.79 5.14
C ILE A 141 -3.27 8.85 4.48
N TYR A 142 -2.82 9.20 3.31
CA TYR A 142 -1.89 8.36 2.54
C TYR A 142 -0.51 9.00 2.66
N THR A 143 0.43 8.30 3.27
CA THR A 143 1.73 8.87 3.56
C THR A 143 2.71 8.61 2.43
N GLU A 144 3.88 9.18 2.53
CA GLU A 144 4.96 8.94 1.59
C GLU A 144 5.56 7.56 1.85
N PRO A 145 6.22 6.97 0.88
CA PRO A 145 6.95 5.73 1.12
C PRO A 145 8.19 6.02 1.96
N ILE A 146 9.04 5.02 2.14
CA ILE A 146 10.18 5.12 3.06
C ILE A 146 11.16 6.21 2.65
N GLY A 147 11.59 6.22 1.42
CA GLY A 147 12.49 7.26 0.94
C GLY A 147 13.93 7.13 1.43
N ALA A 148 14.69 8.19 1.23
CA ALA A 148 16.11 8.17 1.54
C ALA A 148 16.35 8.68 2.95
N ASP A 149 15.87 7.97 3.91
CA ASP A 149 15.99 8.34 5.31
C ASP A 149 17.33 7.89 5.85
N ASP A 150 17.85 8.60 6.82
CA ASP A 150 19.11 8.24 7.45
C ASP A 150 19.05 6.85 8.07
N ALA A 151 17.90 6.43 8.52
CA ALA A 151 17.76 5.10 9.08
C ALA A 151 18.06 4.04 8.03
N ILE A 152 17.70 4.30 6.77
CA ILE A 152 17.98 3.35 5.70
C ILE A 152 19.48 3.34 5.41
N VAL A 153 20.15 4.49 5.46
CA VAL A 153 21.59 4.55 5.27
C VAL A 153 22.29 3.72 6.33
N LYS A 154 21.78 3.76 7.55
CA LYS A 154 22.38 3.01 8.63
C LYS A 154 22.24 1.53 8.36
N ILE A 155 21.10 1.09 7.87
CA ILE A 155 20.90 -0.32 7.55
C ILE A 155 21.86 -0.75 6.45
N ILE A 156 22.02 0.10 5.42
CA ILE A 156 22.92 -0.22 4.33
C ILE A 156 24.36 -0.33 4.86
N ALA A 157 24.75 0.58 5.75
CA ALA A 157 26.08 0.54 6.31
C ALA A 157 26.33 -0.77 7.06
N GLU A 158 25.31 -1.27 7.74
CA GLU A 158 25.45 -2.51 8.46
C GLU A 158 25.65 -3.70 7.52
N ARG A 159 25.19 -3.60 6.28
CA ARG A 159 25.38 -4.67 5.31
C ARG A 159 26.73 -4.55 4.61
N VAL A 160 27.20 -3.34 4.38
CA VAL A 160 28.41 -3.10 3.61
C VAL A 160 29.67 -3.09 4.44
N ASN A 161 29.64 -2.41 5.57
CA ASN A 161 30.86 -2.15 6.35
C ASN A 161 31.60 -3.39 6.83
N PRO A 162 30.93 -4.48 7.17
CA PRO A 162 31.68 -5.66 7.56
C PRO A 162 32.58 -6.24 6.47
N HIS A 163 32.37 -5.81 5.23
CA HIS A 163 33.17 -6.35 4.11
C HIS A 163 34.23 -5.35 3.63
N LEU A 164 34.43 -4.24 4.28
CA LEU A 164 35.43 -3.25 3.89
C LEU A 164 36.77 -3.49 4.55
#